data_7c2a3ef16116a5d3eee77be59e728cc6
#
_entry.id   7c2a3ef16116a5d3eee77be59e728cc6
#
_cell.length_a   1.000
_cell.length_b   1.000
_cell.length_c   1.000
_cell.angle_alpha   90.00
_cell.angle_beta   90.00
_cell.angle_gamma   90.00
#
_symmetry.space_group_name_H-M   'P 1'
#
loop_
_entity.id
_entity.type
_entity.pdbx_description
1 polymer ?
#
loop_
_entity_poly.entity_id
_entity_poly.type
_entity_poly.pdbx_seq_one_letter_code
_entity_poly.pdbx_strand_id
1 'polypeptide(L)'
;FLKNRAIYIGTLLKSKNEEKKKQLVGILSAECDRDFPRVIFLPGQNLRYVLAEDVILHYIDTLFPNFFVENRCIMRATRNADIDVNEALYDHDMDFRNVMEELCRKRKKLMPVRAEFSYDASPELVKRMLDYLELSDSFSFMQSCPLDFGFMSALEDKLENRSELFYNQVSPQNSIMVNPYESMFAQLSQHDIPVSYTHLTLP
;
A
#
# COMPACT_ATOMS: atom_id res chain seq x y z
N PHE A 1 -14.93 5.45 -1.31
CA PHE A 1 -13.74 5.92 -2.01
C PHE A 1 -12.53 5.10 -1.55
N LEU A 2 -11.87 4.35 -2.43
CA LEU A 2 -10.76 3.49 -2.06
C LEU A 2 -9.51 4.35 -1.78
N LYS A 3 -8.84 4.08 -0.65
CA LYS A 3 -7.56 4.73 -0.32
C LYS A 3 -6.45 4.20 -1.25
N ASN A 4 -5.49 5.06 -1.56
CA ASN A 4 -4.34 4.68 -2.40
C ASN A 4 -3.52 3.58 -1.75
N ARG A 5 -3.27 2.50 -2.50
CA ARG A 5 -2.47 1.34 -2.11
C ARG A 5 -2.95 0.57 -0.86
N ALA A 6 -4.16 0.84 -0.36
CA ALA A 6 -4.73 0.04 0.71
C ALA A 6 -5.26 -1.30 0.19
N ILE A 7 -5.29 -2.31 1.05
CA ILE A 7 -5.81 -3.63 0.75
C ILE A 7 -7.32 -3.66 1.02
N TYR A 8 -8.06 -4.23 0.09
CA TYR A 8 -9.50 -4.43 0.15
C TYR A 8 -9.86 -5.87 -0.20
N ILE A 9 -11.01 -6.29 0.28
CA ILE A 9 -11.66 -7.52 -0.17
C ILE A 9 -12.80 -7.12 -1.10
N GLY A 10 -12.71 -7.55 -2.35
CA GLY A 10 -13.77 -7.43 -3.33
C GLY A 10 -14.65 -8.68 -3.33
N THR A 11 -15.96 -8.51 -3.40
CA THR A 11 -16.91 -9.62 -3.40
C THR A 11 -17.99 -9.45 -4.46
N LEU A 12 -18.40 -10.56 -5.06
CA LEU A 12 -19.58 -10.65 -5.89
C LEU A 12 -20.70 -11.28 -5.08
N LEU A 13 -21.75 -10.52 -4.84
CA LEU A 13 -22.82 -10.87 -3.93
C LEU A 13 -24.12 -11.10 -4.70
N LYS A 14 -24.84 -12.16 -4.32
CA LYS A 14 -26.19 -12.45 -4.79
C LYS A 14 -27.16 -12.44 -3.63
N SER A 15 -28.25 -11.67 -3.77
CA SER A 15 -29.27 -11.60 -2.71
C SER A 15 -29.90 -12.97 -2.45
N LYS A 16 -30.09 -13.33 -1.19
CA LYS A 16 -30.86 -14.51 -0.76
C LYS A 16 -32.37 -14.31 -0.98
N ASN A 17 -32.82 -13.07 -1.17
CA ASN A 17 -34.20 -12.77 -1.47
C ASN A 17 -34.47 -12.97 -2.98
N GLU A 18 -35.34 -13.89 -3.34
CA GLU A 18 -35.66 -14.27 -4.73
C GLU A 18 -36.27 -13.12 -5.55
N GLU A 19 -36.90 -12.14 -4.92
CA GLU A 19 -37.45 -10.98 -5.59
C GLU A 19 -36.39 -10.00 -6.09
N LYS A 20 -35.16 -10.05 -5.49
CA LYS A 20 -34.04 -9.16 -5.83
C LYS A 20 -32.88 -9.95 -6.46
N LYS A 21 -33.06 -10.46 -7.64
CA LYS A 21 -32.02 -11.26 -8.37
C LYS A 21 -30.78 -10.49 -8.81
N LYS A 22 -30.62 -9.22 -8.41
CA LYS A 22 -29.49 -8.40 -8.84
C LYS A 22 -28.21 -8.80 -8.12
N GLN A 23 -27.18 -9.08 -8.88
CA GLN A 23 -25.83 -9.21 -8.35
C GLN A 23 -25.29 -7.83 -7.92
N LEU A 24 -24.64 -7.80 -6.77
CA LEU A 24 -24.04 -6.61 -6.20
C LEU A 24 -22.54 -6.83 -6.02
N VAL A 25 -21.79 -5.75 -6.01
CA VAL A 25 -20.37 -5.74 -5.63
C VAL A 25 -20.27 -5.25 -4.21
N GLY A 26 -19.61 -6.03 -3.36
CA GLY A 26 -19.23 -5.62 -2.01
C GLY A 26 -17.74 -5.30 -1.98
N ILE A 27 -17.37 -4.23 -1.31
CA ILE A 27 -15.98 -3.87 -1.06
C ILE A 27 -15.80 -3.65 0.43
N LEU A 28 -14.89 -4.39 1.02
CA LEU A 28 -14.54 -4.31 2.43
C LEU A 28 -13.08 -3.87 2.58
N SER A 29 -12.81 -2.89 3.45
CA SER A 29 -11.44 -2.51 3.79
C SER A 29 -10.80 -3.58 4.67
N ALA A 30 -9.59 -4.01 4.32
CA ALA A 30 -8.73 -4.82 5.19
C ALA A 30 -7.69 -3.94 5.91
N GLU A 31 -8.04 -2.68 6.17
CA GLU A 31 -7.18 -1.76 6.90
C GLU A 31 -7.02 -2.22 8.34
N CYS A 32 -5.77 -2.34 8.74
CA CYS A 32 -5.37 -2.81 10.06
C CYS A 32 -4.90 -1.65 10.92
N ASP A 33 -5.06 -1.77 12.22
CA ASP A 33 -4.62 -0.81 13.22
C ASP A 33 -3.84 -1.52 14.35
N ARG A 34 -3.69 -0.86 15.50
CA ARG A 34 -2.98 -1.45 16.64
C ARG A 34 -3.75 -2.60 17.28
N ASP A 35 -5.07 -2.54 17.27
CA ASP A 35 -5.92 -3.54 17.92
C ASP A 35 -6.14 -4.75 17.02
N PHE A 36 -6.07 -4.55 15.69
CA PHE A 36 -6.14 -5.61 14.69
C PHE A 36 -4.96 -5.51 13.73
N PRO A 37 -3.79 -6.11 14.10
CA PRO A 37 -2.58 -6.01 13.29
C PRO A 37 -2.72 -6.84 12.00
N ARG A 38 -2.06 -6.38 10.93
CA ARG A 38 -2.06 -7.10 9.65
C ARG A 38 -1.43 -8.47 9.73
N VAL A 39 -0.39 -8.63 10.56
CA VAL A 39 0.27 -9.92 10.80
C VAL A 39 -0.20 -10.49 12.13
N ILE A 40 -0.90 -11.60 12.07
CA ILE A 40 -1.41 -12.32 13.23
C ILE A 40 -0.52 -13.52 13.47
N PHE A 41 0.31 -13.46 14.51
CA PHE A 41 1.19 -14.57 14.87
C PHE A 41 0.41 -15.69 15.53
N LEU A 42 0.65 -16.92 15.09
CA LEU A 42 0.03 -18.11 15.63
C LEU A 42 0.92 -18.75 16.68
N PRO A 43 0.37 -19.31 17.76
CA PRO A 43 1.14 -19.98 18.79
C PRO A 43 1.82 -21.24 18.23
N GLY A 44 3.00 -21.58 18.78
CA GLY A 44 3.75 -22.78 18.40
C GLY A 44 5.25 -22.59 18.51
N GLN A 45 6.02 -23.66 18.27
CA GLN A 45 7.48 -23.63 18.32
C GLN A 45 8.11 -22.96 17.09
N ASN A 46 7.45 -23.08 15.94
CA ASN A 46 7.90 -22.46 14.69
C ASN A 46 7.19 -21.14 14.47
N LEU A 47 7.87 -20.18 13.85
CA LEU A 47 7.26 -18.94 13.42
C LEU A 47 6.17 -19.22 12.39
N ARG A 48 4.92 -18.97 12.79
CA ARG A 48 3.74 -19.09 11.92
C ARG A 48 2.91 -17.83 12.05
N TYR A 49 2.38 -17.37 10.94
CA TYR A 49 1.53 -16.21 10.91
C TYR A 49 0.46 -16.37 9.82
N VAL A 50 -0.55 -15.54 9.90
CA VAL A 50 -1.59 -15.37 8.90
C VAL A 50 -1.78 -13.86 8.68
N LEU A 51 -2.10 -13.46 7.47
CA LEU A 51 -2.43 -12.07 7.17
C LEU A 51 -3.90 -11.78 7.48
N ALA A 52 -4.17 -10.59 7.97
CA ALA A 52 -5.53 -10.17 8.32
C ALA A 52 -6.49 -10.24 7.12
N GLU A 53 -6.01 -9.87 5.93
CA GLU A 53 -6.77 -9.97 4.69
C GLU A 53 -7.20 -11.41 4.38
N ASP A 54 -6.36 -12.42 4.67
CA ASP A 54 -6.69 -13.82 4.46
C ASP A 54 -7.75 -14.30 5.46
N VAL A 55 -7.65 -13.84 6.72
CA VAL A 55 -8.65 -14.13 7.75
C VAL A 55 -10.00 -13.53 7.37
N ILE A 56 -10.04 -12.27 6.96
CA ILE A 56 -11.26 -11.61 6.53
C ILE A 56 -11.86 -12.32 5.32
N LEU A 57 -11.01 -12.67 4.34
CA LEU A 57 -11.43 -13.41 3.14
C LEU A 57 -12.03 -14.77 3.48
N HIS A 58 -11.47 -15.46 4.47
CA HIS A 58 -11.99 -16.76 4.92
C HIS A 58 -13.37 -16.64 5.56
N TYR A 59 -13.60 -15.63 6.38
CA TYR A 59 -14.86 -15.42 7.10
C TYR A 59 -15.84 -14.47 6.39
N ILE A 60 -15.61 -14.17 5.12
CA ILE A 60 -16.39 -13.15 4.38
C ILE A 60 -17.88 -13.43 4.34
N ASP A 61 -18.27 -14.71 4.29
CA ASP A 61 -19.69 -15.14 4.27
C ASP A 61 -20.44 -14.71 5.54
N THR A 62 -19.76 -14.63 6.68
CA THR A 62 -20.37 -14.18 7.95
C THR A 62 -20.66 -12.70 7.97
N LEU A 63 -19.91 -11.91 7.18
CA LEU A 63 -20.08 -10.47 7.07
C LEU A 63 -21.24 -10.08 6.15
N PHE A 64 -21.68 -11.01 5.29
CA PHE A 64 -22.78 -10.79 4.35
C PHE A 64 -23.94 -11.80 4.57
N PRO A 65 -24.59 -11.84 5.75
CA PRO A 65 -25.56 -12.87 6.11
C PRO A 65 -26.78 -12.94 5.19
N ASN A 66 -27.14 -11.85 4.54
CA ASN A 66 -28.29 -11.75 3.64
C ASN A 66 -27.96 -12.02 2.16
N PHE A 67 -26.69 -12.38 1.87
CA PHE A 67 -26.22 -12.62 0.52
C PHE A 67 -25.49 -13.97 0.43
N PHE A 68 -25.47 -14.53 -0.76
CA PHE A 68 -24.52 -15.56 -1.16
C PHE A 68 -23.29 -14.87 -1.73
N VAL A 69 -22.09 -15.23 -1.26
CA VAL A 69 -20.83 -14.75 -1.82
C VAL A 69 -20.45 -15.67 -2.98
N GLU A 70 -20.71 -15.26 -4.21
CA GLU A 70 -20.44 -16.06 -5.40
C GLU A 70 -18.96 -16.08 -5.77
N ASN A 71 -18.26 -14.97 -5.54
CA ASN A 71 -16.82 -14.86 -5.72
C ASN A 71 -16.24 -13.80 -4.78
N ARG A 72 -14.96 -13.92 -4.48
CA ARG A 72 -14.21 -13.03 -3.58
C ARG A 72 -12.75 -12.95 -3.99
N CYS A 73 -12.12 -11.82 -3.75
CA CYS A 73 -10.70 -11.65 -4.00
C CYS A 73 -10.10 -10.56 -3.10
N ILE A 74 -8.79 -10.60 -2.92
CA ILE A 74 -8.04 -9.49 -2.39
C ILE A 74 -7.75 -8.53 -3.54
N MET A 75 -7.91 -7.24 -3.31
CA MET A 75 -7.66 -6.22 -4.31
C MET A 75 -6.92 -5.01 -3.75
N ARG A 76 -6.21 -4.32 -4.63
CA ARG A 76 -5.47 -3.10 -4.32
C ARG A 76 -5.57 -2.14 -5.50
N ALA A 77 -5.85 -0.87 -5.23
CA ALA A 77 -5.87 0.16 -6.25
C ALA A 77 -4.75 1.17 -6.02
N THR A 78 -4.01 1.48 -7.07
CA THR A 78 -3.02 2.56 -7.08
C THR A 78 -3.61 3.75 -7.81
N ARG A 79 -3.56 4.93 -7.17
CA ARG A 79 -4.03 6.19 -7.73
C ARG A 79 -2.88 6.96 -8.33
N ASN A 80 -3.18 7.82 -9.29
CA ASN A 80 -2.21 8.75 -9.83
C ASN A 80 -1.60 9.59 -8.69
N ALA A 81 -0.32 9.87 -8.77
CA ALA A 81 0.40 10.71 -7.82
C ALA A 81 0.79 12.06 -8.43
N ASP A 82 0.67 12.19 -9.76
CA ASP A 82 1.06 13.40 -10.47
C ASP A 82 -0.01 14.47 -10.28
N ILE A 83 0.39 15.52 -9.60
CA ILE A 83 -0.34 16.79 -9.54
C ILE A 83 0.58 17.82 -10.17
N ASP A 84 0.10 18.52 -11.18
CA ASP A 84 0.84 19.63 -11.73
C ASP A 84 0.87 20.77 -10.70
N VAL A 85 2.03 20.94 -10.08
CA VAL A 85 2.26 21.96 -9.06
C VAL A 85 2.09 23.35 -9.67
N ASN A 86 2.31 23.49 -10.98
CA ASN A 86 2.19 24.79 -11.68
C ASN A 86 0.74 25.29 -11.71
N GLU A 87 -0.26 24.41 -11.77
CA GLU A 87 -1.67 24.83 -11.68
C GLU A 87 -2.04 25.40 -10.30
N ALA A 88 -1.31 25.03 -9.25
CA ALA A 88 -1.60 25.46 -7.88
C ALA A 88 -0.80 26.70 -7.45
N LEU A 89 0.26 27.07 -8.19
CA LEU A 89 1.18 28.17 -7.85
C LEU A 89 0.85 29.49 -8.56
N TYR A 90 -0.27 29.58 -9.29
CA TYR A 90 -0.62 30.79 -10.01
C TYR A 90 -1.03 31.99 -9.11
N ASP A 91 -1.19 31.78 -7.81
CA ASP A 91 -1.52 32.84 -6.87
C ASP A 91 -0.28 33.16 -5.99
N HIS A 92 0.47 34.18 -6.37
CA HIS A 92 1.72 34.57 -5.70
C HIS A 92 1.56 35.02 -4.23
N ASP A 93 0.32 35.18 -3.75
CA ASP A 93 0.01 35.63 -2.38
C ASP A 93 -0.40 34.50 -1.44
N MET A 94 -0.48 33.22 -1.90
CA MET A 94 -0.84 32.09 -1.04
C MET A 94 0.35 31.56 -0.26
N ASP A 95 0.16 31.35 1.05
CA ASP A 95 1.11 30.63 1.88
C ASP A 95 1.35 29.24 1.31
N PHE A 96 2.62 28.92 1.03
CA PHE A 96 3.06 27.61 0.47
C PHE A 96 2.52 26.41 1.26
N ARG A 97 2.34 26.56 2.57
CA ARG A 97 1.77 25.53 3.44
C ARG A 97 0.32 25.22 3.06
N ASN A 98 -0.49 26.23 2.81
CA ASN A 98 -1.88 26.09 2.41
C ASN A 98 -1.99 25.45 1.02
N VAL A 99 -1.09 25.81 0.11
CA VAL A 99 -0.99 25.19 -1.22
C VAL A 99 -0.67 23.71 -1.11
N MET A 100 0.30 23.34 -0.27
CA MET A 100 0.67 21.95 -0.06
C MET A 100 -0.45 21.12 0.61
N GLU A 101 -1.18 21.71 1.57
CA GLU A 101 -2.35 21.05 2.18
C GLU A 101 -3.45 20.79 1.15
N GLU A 102 -3.71 21.72 0.27
CA GLU A 102 -4.70 21.56 -0.79
C GLU A 102 -4.26 20.52 -1.83
N LEU A 103 -3.00 20.53 -2.23
CA LEU A 103 -2.40 19.50 -3.10
C LEU A 103 -2.52 18.11 -2.49
N CYS A 104 -2.20 17.95 -1.21
CA CYS A 104 -2.37 16.68 -0.50
C CYS A 104 -3.84 16.24 -0.46
N ARG A 105 -4.77 17.17 -0.32
CA ARG A 105 -6.21 16.89 -0.36
C ARG A 105 -6.69 16.48 -1.77
N LYS A 106 -6.22 17.17 -2.82
CA LYS A 106 -6.50 16.82 -4.22
C LYS A 106 -5.94 15.45 -4.58
N ARG A 107 -4.71 15.15 -4.13
CA ARG A 107 -4.04 13.87 -4.36
C ARG A 107 -4.84 12.65 -3.88
N LYS A 108 -5.57 12.78 -2.77
CA LYS A 108 -6.44 11.71 -2.26
C LYS A 108 -7.62 11.38 -3.19
N LYS A 109 -7.98 12.27 -4.10
CA LYS A 109 -9.12 12.14 -5.03
C LYS A 109 -8.71 11.81 -6.46
N LEU A 110 -7.41 11.70 -6.76
CA LEU A 110 -6.94 11.40 -8.11
C LEU A 110 -7.45 10.04 -8.59
N MET A 111 -7.63 9.93 -9.89
CA MET A 111 -8.15 8.71 -10.51
C MET A 111 -7.22 7.52 -10.27
N PRO A 112 -7.78 6.31 -10.12
CA PRO A 112 -6.99 5.09 -10.14
C PRO A 112 -6.26 4.95 -11.47
N VAL A 113 -5.03 4.43 -11.43
CA VAL A 113 -4.21 4.16 -12.62
C VAL A 113 -3.79 2.69 -12.71
N ARG A 114 -4.05 1.91 -11.66
CA ARG A 114 -3.73 0.49 -11.61
C ARG A 114 -4.62 -0.21 -10.60
N ALA A 115 -5.08 -1.40 -10.94
CA ALA A 115 -5.75 -2.33 -10.05
C ALA A 115 -5.04 -3.68 -10.04
N GLU A 116 -4.84 -4.23 -8.87
CA GLU A 116 -4.21 -5.53 -8.63
C GLU A 116 -5.22 -6.42 -7.92
N PHE A 117 -5.28 -7.68 -8.34
CA PHE A 117 -6.21 -8.66 -7.81
C PHE A 117 -5.48 -9.96 -7.46
N SER A 118 -5.92 -10.67 -6.42
CA SER A 118 -5.45 -12.03 -6.16
C SER A 118 -5.90 -12.97 -7.28
N TYR A 119 -5.10 -14.01 -7.51
CA TYR A 119 -5.27 -14.93 -8.64
C TYR A 119 -6.62 -15.65 -8.70
N ASP A 120 -7.33 -15.77 -7.59
CA ASP A 120 -8.63 -16.42 -7.44
C ASP A 120 -9.83 -15.54 -7.82
N ALA A 121 -9.59 -14.28 -8.21
CA ALA A 121 -10.63 -13.37 -8.67
C ALA A 121 -11.25 -13.87 -9.97
N SER A 122 -12.58 -13.99 -10.00
CA SER A 122 -13.28 -14.33 -11.25
C SER A 122 -13.23 -13.17 -12.26
N PRO A 123 -13.23 -13.46 -13.58
CA PRO A 123 -13.26 -12.41 -14.60
C PRO A 123 -14.45 -11.45 -14.46
N GLU A 124 -15.59 -11.96 -14.00
CA GLU A 124 -16.78 -11.13 -13.77
C GLU A 124 -16.57 -10.15 -12.62
N LEU A 125 -16.00 -10.61 -11.50
CA LEU A 125 -15.69 -9.75 -10.35
C LEU A 125 -14.67 -8.68 -10.74
N VAL A 126 -13.58 -9.08 -11.43
CA VAL A 126 -12.56 -8.14 -11.93
C VAL A 126 -13.18 -7.07 -12.80
N LYS A 127 -14.00 -7.45 -13.79
CA LYS A 127 -14.66 -6.51 -14.68
C LYS A 127 -15.51 -5.50 -13.91
N ARG A 128 -16.34 -5.95 -12.98
CA ARG A 128 -17.19 -5.07 -12.17
C ARG A 128 -16.39 -4.13 -11.26
N MET A 129 -15.24 -4.60 -10.75
CA MET A 129 -14.33 -3.75 -9.98
C MET A 129 -13.66 -2.70 -10.84
N LEU A 130 -13.27 -3.04 -12.08
CA LEU A 130 -12.70 -2.10 -13.04
C LEU A 130 -13.73 -1.06 -13.46
N ASP A 131 -14.97 -1.47 -13.72
CA ASP A 131 -16.08 -0.56 -14.01
C ASP A 131 -16.31 0.43 -12.85
N TYR A 132 -16.27 -0.07 -11.58
CA TYR A 132 -16.37 0.77 -10.39
C TYR A 132 -15.21 1.76 -10.24
N LEU A 133 -14.01 1.35 -10.64
CA LEU A 133 -12.79 2.17 -10.59
C LEU A 133 -12.62 3.07 -11.82
N GLU A 134 -13.49 2.93 -12.83
CA GLU A 134 -13.38 3.63 -14.12
C GLU A 134 -12.03 3.34 -14.81
N LEU A 135 -11.55 2.08 -14.69
CA LEU A 135 -10.29 1.62 -15.27
C LEU A 135 -10.51 0.71 -16.45
N SER A 136 -9.62 0.82 -17.45
CA SER A 136 -9.53 -0.13 -18.55
C SER A 136 -8.86 -1.44 -18.10
N ASP A 137 -9.20 -2.55 -18.76
CA ASP A 137 -8.64 -3.89 -18.50
C ASP A 137 -7.10 -3.92 -18.59
N SER A 138 -6.51 -3.07 -19.45
CA SER A 138 -5.06 -2.95 -19.60
C SER A 138 -4.30 -2.49 -18.35
N PHE A 139 -5.01 -1.94 -17.37
CA PHE A 139 -4.46 -1.50 -16.07
C PHE A 139 -4.78 -2.45 -14.93
N SER A 140 -5.25 -3.66 -15.23
CA SER A 140 -5.51 -4.71 -14.25
C SER A 140 -4.41 -5.77 -14.25
N PHE A 141 -4.03 -6.23 -13.05
CA PHE A 141 -2.96 -7.21 -12.87
C PHE A 141 -3.40 -8.29 -11.88
N MET A 142 -3.26 -9.55 -12.29
CA MET A 142 -3.51 -10.70 -11.44
C MET A 142 -2.21 -11.13 -10.77
N GLN A 143 -2.23 -11.35 -9.46
CA GLN A 143 -1.06 -11.71 -8.68
C GLN A 143 -1.29 -13.02 -7.91
N SER A 144 -0.31 -13.91 -7.95
CA SER A 144 -0.28 -15.16 -7.17
C SER A 144 0.43 -15.02 -5.81
N CYS A 145 0.87 -13.81 -5.47
CA CYS A 145 1.55 -13.47 -4.23
C CYS A 145 0.76 -12.39 -3.47
N PRO A 146 1.08 -12.12 -2.20
CA PRO A 146 0.47 -11.01 -1.47
C PRO A 146 0.62 -9.68 -2.23
N LEU A 147 -0.46 -8.89 -2.29
CA LEU A 147 -0.48 -7.63 -3.06
C LEU A 147 0.36 -6.51 -2.45
N ASP A 148 0.82 -6.69 -1.23
CA ASP A 148 1.69 -5.76 -0.53
C ASP A 148 2.60 -6.50 0.44
N PHE A 149 3.90 -6.29 0.32
CA PHE A 149 4.94 -6.93 1.14
C PHE A 149 5.33 -6.12 2.39
N GLY A 150 4.65 -5.01 2.68
CA GLY A 150 4.91 -4.22 3.87
C GLY A 150 4.80 -4.99 5.19
N PHE A 151 4.07 -6.11 5.20
CA PHE A 151 3.98 -7.00 6.35
C PHE A 151 5.31 -7.66 6.73
N MET A 152 6.26 -7.75 5.79
CA MET A 152 7.57 -8.38 6.04
C MET A 152 8.34 -7.69 7.17
N SER A 153 8.17 -6.36 7.34
CA SER A 153 8.81 -5.63 8.45
C SER A 153 8.38 -6.14 9.83
N ALA A 154 7.15 -6.62 9.97
CA ALA A 154 6.69 -7.19 11.23
C ALA A 154 7.30 -8.58 11.54
N LEU A 155 7.89 -9.24 10.53
CA LEU A 155 8.57 -10.54 10.69
C LEU A 155 10.03 -10.35 11.07
N GLU A 156 10.65 -9.20 10.76
CA GLU A 156 12.07 -8.93 10.93
C GLU A 156 12.51 -9.19 12.37
N ASP A 157 11.82 -8.59 13.34
CA ASP A 157 12.11 -8.76 14.77
C ASP A 157 12.00 -10.23 15.26
N LYS A 158 11.25 -11.06 14.54
CA LYS A 158 11.08 -12.48 14.87
C LYS A 158 12.12 -13.39 14.22
N LEU A 159 12.91 -12.83 13.31
CA LEU A 159 13.93 -13.53 12.53
C LEU A 159 15.37 -13.17 12.96
N GLU A 160 15.55 -12.48 14.08
CA GLU A 160 16.86 -12.03 14.59
C GLU A 160 17.94 -13.14 14.64
N ASN A 161 17.54 -14.38 14.90
CA ASN A 161 18.45 -15.53 14.95
C ASN A 161 18.72 -16.19 13.59
N ARG A 162 18.25 -15.59 12.50
CA ARG A 162 18.33 -16.11 11.13
C ARG A 162 19.14 -15.15 10.25
N SER A 163 20.40 -14.94 10.66
CA SER A 163 21.34 -14.01 9.99
C SER A 163 21.52 -14.27 8.49
N GLU A 164 21.31 -15.52 8.05
CA GLU A 164 21.36 -15.91 6.64
C GLU A 164 20.27 -15.27 5.77
N LEU A 165 19.21 -14.73 6.38
CA LEU A 165 18.12 -14.06 5.68
C LEU A 165 18.35 -12.55 5.51
N PHE A 166 19.41 -12.01 6.10
CA PHE A 166 19.69 -10.57 6.09
C PHE A 166 20.99 -10.30 5.34
N TYR A 167 21.05 -9.15 4.68
CA TYR A 167 22.30 -8.66 4.13
C TYR A 167 23.27 -8.27 5.24
N ASN A 168 24.56 -8.49 5.03
CA ASN A 168 25.57 -7.99 5.94
C ASN A 168 25.48 -6.47 6.05
N GLN A 169 25.59 -5.96 7.27
CA GLN A 169 25.69 -4.52 7.48
C GLN A 169 26.95 -3.97 6.79
N VAL A 170 26.74 -3.01 5.93
CA VAL A 170 27.84 -2.28 5.28
C VAL A 170 28.21 -1.10 6.17
N SER A 171 29.45 -1.04 6.63
CA SER A 171 29.94 0.10 7.37
C SER A 171 29.97 1.35 6.48
N PRO A 172 29.51 2.51 6.98
CA PRO A 172 29.60 3.75 6.24
C PRO A 172 31.07 4.03 5.84
N GLN A 173 31.28 4.42 4.60
CA GLN A 173 32.58 4.82 4.09
C GLN A 173 32.72 6.34 4.18
N ASN A 174 33.83 6.81 4.71
CA ASN A 174 34.11 8.24 4.69
C ASN A 174 34.42 8.68 3.25
N SER A 175 33.93 9.85 2.88
CA SER A 175 34.33 10.48 1.61
C SER A 175 35.84 10.75 1.63
N ILE A 176 36.52 10.45 0.53
CA ILE A 176 37.94 10.78 0.36
C ILE A 176 38.23 12.30 0.43
N MET A 177 37.19 13.12 0.26
CA MET A 177 37.27 14.57 0.33
C MET A 177 37.11 15.13 1.76
N VAL A 178 36.80 14.25 2.72
CA VAL A 178 36.58 14.64 4.12
C VAL A 178 37.73 14.15 4.99
N ASN A 179 38.43 15.10 5.63
CA ASN A 179 39.40 14.78 6.66
C ASN A 179 38.68 14.52 7.99
N PRO A 180 38.70 13.27 8.53
CA PRO A 180 37.99 12.95 9.78
C PRO A 180 38.58 13.62 11.04
N TYR A 181 39.78 14.19 10.92
CA TYR A 181 40.50 14.85 12.03
C TYR A 181 40.29 16.37 12.07
N GLU A 182 39.54 16.94 11.13
CA GLU A 182 39.28 18.35 11.01
C GLU A 182 37.79 18.67 11.15
N SER A 183 37.47 19.85 11.70
CA SER A 183 36.07 20.26 11.80
C SER A 183 35.40 20.33 10.43
N MET A 184 34.21 19.76 10.31
CA MET A 184 33.43 19.79 9.08
C MET A 184 33.15 21.23 8.63
N PHE A 185 32.89 22.16 9.56
CA PHE A 185 32.68 23.57 9.26
C PHE A 185 33.92 24.24 8.67
N ALA A 186 35.13 23.88 9.15
CA ALA A 186 36.37 24.40 8.60
C ALA A 186 36.60 23.92 7.17
N GLN A 187 36.27 22.65 6.89
CA GLN A 187 36.37 22.08 5.55
C GLN A 187 35.37 22.71 4.58
N LEU A 188 34.12 22.89 5.00
CA LEU A 188 33.08 23.53 4.20
C LEU A 188 33.36 25.01 3.89
N SER A 189 34.17 25.69 4.71
CA SER A 189 34.62 27.04 4.41
C SER A 189 35.70 27.12 3.34
N GLN A 190 36.33 25.97 3.01
CA GLN A 190 37.42 25.89 2.05
C GLN A 190 36.98 25.34 0.70
N HIS A 191 36.05 24.35 0.72
CA HIS A 191 35.54 23.71 -0.50
C HIS A 191 34.18 23.07 -0.27
N ASP A 192 33.44 22.80 -1.35
CA ASP A 192 32.18 22.09 -1.33
C ASP A 192 32.43 20.59 -1.10
N ILE A 193 31.62 19.99 -0.22
CA ILE A 193 31.66 18.55 0.06
C ILE A 193 30.42 17.90 -0.54
N PRO A 194 30.53 17.11 -1.61
CA PRO A 194 29.40 16.39 -2.17
C PRO A 194 28.93 15.30 -1.21
N VAL A 195 27.61 15.21 -1.01
CA VAL A 195 26.99 14.17 -0.19
C VAL A 195 26.09 13.32 -1.07
N SER A 196 26.22 12.01 -0.96
CA SER A 196 25.31 11.06 -1.58
C SER A 196 24.49 10.34 -0.50
N TYR A 197 23.19 10.35 -0.67
CA TYR A 197 22.27 9.65 0.22
C TYR A 197 21.84 8.35 -0.43
N THR A 198 21.91 7.25 0.32
CA THR A 198 21.39 5.95 -0.13
C THR A 198 19.88 5.84 0.03
N HIS A 199 19.29 6.72 0.84
CA HIS A 199 17.85 6.85 1.02
C HIS A 199 17.50 8.31 1.34
N LEU A 200 16.36 8.75 0.85
CA LEU A 200 15.74 10.01 1.23
C LEU A 200 14.56 9.69 2.14
N THR A 201 14.62 10.12 3.37
CA THR A 201 13.45 10.24 4.22
C THR A 201 12.87 11.63 3.96
N LEU A 202 11.81 11.72 3.19
CA LEU A 202 11.02 12.94 3.11
C LEU A 202 10.22 13.10 4.40
N PRO A 203 10.18 14.30 4.98
CA PRO A 203 9.41 14.58 6.18
C PRO A 203 7.91 14.37 5.97
#